data_6dd7fb9c82e660efed83e8ea822ad11a
#
_entry.id   6dd7fb9c82e660efed83e8ea822ad11a
#
_cell.length_a   1.000
_cell.length_b   1.000
_cell.length_c   1.000
_cell.angle_alpha   90.00
_cell.angle_beta   90.00
_cell.angle_gamma   90.00
#
_symmetry.space_group_name_H-M   'P 1'
#
loop_
_entity.id
_entity.type
_entity.pdbx_description
1 polymer ?
#
loop_
_entity_poly.entity_id
_entity_poly.type
_entity_poly.pdbx_seq_one_letter_code
_entity_poly.pdbx_strand_id
1 'polypeptide(L)'
;MSALRSFVCRIAAACMVCLVCAPFAAQAQVTVVPPSALTPSGSYYTDLIGGGIGNVVVMTGGGNAANVGDPSGRNDDGFSGPIGFGYVLRFFGVDYTQFFANNNGNISFGDGISEFIPTGPTGASAPVISPWFADVDTRGAGSGVLHLRNDIANETILTWDAVGYFQAHDDRLDSFQLVVRGPGYAVPVGEGTIGFFYKGMPWEQTDTSVTGAVGFGDGAGNAVVLAGSNTPGLNEVVANRFVWFDQNLEPVPPVSPIPEPRTYALMLAGLAFLAALSRRRLRPSLSR
;
A
#
# COMPACT_ATOMS: atom_id res chain seq x y z
N MET A 1 -67.14 39.62 60.84
CA MET A 1 -65.79 40.02 61.10
C MET A 1 -64.86 38.89 60.67
N SER A 2 -64.44 38.94 59.50
CA SER A 2 -63.78 37.83 58.83
C SER A 2 -62.36 38.30 58.36
N ALA A 3 -61.36 37.62 58.81
CA ALA A 3 -59.99 37.87 58.42
C ALA A 3 -59.62 36.99 57.21
N LEU A 4 -59.35 37.61 56.09
CA LEU A 4 -58.89 37.00 54.84
C LEU A 4 -57.36 36.73 54.94
N ARG A 5 -56.93 35.50 54.93
CA ARG A 5 -55.50 35.11 54.82
C ARG A 5 -55.15 34.86 53.36
N SER A 6 -54.27 35.73 52.83
CA SER A 6 -53.66 35.55 51.50
C SER A 6 -52.65 34.41 51.52
N PHE A 7 -52.80 33.42 50.67
CA PHE A 7 -51.86 32.36 50.40
C PHE A 7 -51.02 32.76 49.17
N VAL A 8 -49.77 33.12 49.34
CA VAL A 8 -48.84 33.38 48.22
C VAL A 8 -48.23 32.06 47.81
N CYS A 9 -48.67 31.56 46.65
CA CYS A 9 -48.06 30.38 46.01
C CYS A 9 -46.77 30.80 45.27
N ARG A 10 -45.60 30.38 45.77
CA ARG A 10 -44.32 30.55 45.07
C ARG A 10 -44.15 29.39 44.09
N ILE A 11 -44.30 29.63 42.79
CA ILE A 11 -43.97 28.68 41.71
C ILE A 11 -42.46 28.83 41.50
N ALA A 12 -41.72 27.79 41.91
CA ALA A 12 -40.32 27.63 41.51
C ALA A 12 -40.28 27.01 40.11
N ALA A 13 -39.91 27.82 39.11
CA ALA A 13 -39.64 27.32 37.75
C ALA A 13 -38.26 26.63 37.75
N ALA A 14 -38.26 25.30 37.73
CA ALA A 14 -37.03 24.53 37.46
C ALA A 14 -36.74 24.57 35.95
N CYS A 15 -35.77 25.38 35.53
CA CYS A 15 -35.24 25.30 34.19
C CYS A 15 -34.42 24.00 34.04
N MET A 16 -35.03 23.00 33.40
CA MET A 16 -34.38 21.79 32.98
C MET A 16 -33.60 22.10 31.70
N VAL A 17 -32.29 22.38 31.81
CA VAL A 17 -31.41 22.50 30.66
C VAL A 17 -31.19 21.09 30.11
N CYS A 18 -31.98 20.71 29.09
CA CYS A 18 -31.66 19.53 28.25
C CYS A 18 -30.39 19.82 27.48
N LEU A 19 -29.24 19.28 27.94
CA LEU A 19 -28.03 19.20 27.16
C LEU A 19 -28.28 18.19 26.03
N VAL A 20 -28.64 18.68 24.85
CA VAL A 20 -28.69 17.86 23.66
C VAL A 20 -27.24 17.54 23.29
N CYS A 21 -26.73 16.38 23.72
CA CYS A 21 -25.55 15.79 23.14
C CYS A 21 -25.85 15.43 21.69
N ALA A 22 -25.60 16.35 20.76
CA ALA A 22 -25.53 16.00 19.36
C ALA A 22 -24.39 14.98 19.19
N PRO A 23 -24.62 13.82 18.56
CA PRO A 23 -23.52 12.94 18.23
C PRO A 23 -22.59 13.71 17.28
N PHE A 24 -21.34 13.92 17.69
CA PHE A 24 -20.28 14.34 16.78
C PHE A 24 -20.15 13.21 15.77
N ALA A 25 -20.60 13.41 14.55
CA ALA A 25 -20.24 12.55 13.44
C ALA A 25 -18.71 12.66 13.30
N ALA A 26 -18.01 11.54 13.52
CA ALA A 26 -16.59 11.49 13.23
C ALA A 26 -16.42 11.80 11.73
N GLN A 27 -15.68 12.85 11.42
CA GLN A 27 -15.34 13.14 10.02
C GLN A 27 -14.36 12.08 9.52
N ALA A 28 -14.56 11.63 8.29
CA ALA A 28 -13.61 10.77 7.62
C ALA A 28 -12.22 11.44 7.57
N GLN A 29 -11.20 10.69 7.96
CA GLN A 29 -9.83 11.18 8.01
C GLN A 29 -9.04 10.64 6.82
N VAL A 30 -8.44 11.54 6.04
CA VAL A 30 -7.53 11.19 4.95
C VAL A 30 -6.12 11.66 5.28
N THR A 31 -5.19 10.70 5.33
CA THR A 31 -3.75 10.97 5.47
C THR A 31 -3.09 10.88 4.10
N VAL A 32 -2.24 11.84 3.75
CA VAL A 32 -1.56 11.87 2.46
C VAL A 32 -0.08 11.53 2.63
N VAL A 33 0.36 10.47 1.95
CA VAL A 33 1.76 10.02 1.90
C VAL A 33 2.50 10.80 0.80
N PRO A 34 3.62 11.45 1.10
CA PRO A 34 4.37 12.19 0.09
C PRO A 34 5.13 11.25 -0.87
N PRO A 35 5.36 11.64 -2.15
CA PRO A 35 6.16 10.85 -3.10
C PRO A 35 7.60 10.58 -2.65
N SER A 36 8.12 11.38 -1.74
CA SER A 36 9.45 11.16 -1.14
C SER A 36 9.55 9.90 -0.28
N ALA A 37 8.43 9.28 0.07
CA ALA A 37 8.39 7.96 0.73
C ALA A 37 8.75 6.82 -0.23
N LEU A 38 8.66 7.04 -1.54
CA LEU A 38 8.98 6.06 -2.57
C LEU A 38 10.50 5.93 -2.75
N THR A 39 10.99 4.71 -2.76
CA THR A 39 12.41 4.38 -2.98
C THR A 39 12.61 3.85 -4.40
N PRO A 40 13.62 4.32 -5.17
CA PRO A 40 13.89 3.81 -6.50
C PRO A 40 14.24 2.32 -6.51
N SER A 41 13.54 1.54 -7.34
CA SER A 41 13.81 0.13 -7.66
C SER A 41 12.99 -0.31 -8.85
N GLY A 42 13.58 -0.92 -9.86
CA GLY A 42 12.87 -1.52 -11.00
C GLY A 42 12.55 -3.00 -10.83
N SER A 43 12.46 -3.50 -9.59
CA SER A 43 12.29 -4.92 -9.28
C SER A 43 11.06 -5.15 -8.43
N TYR A 44 10.41 -6.29 -8.63
CA TYR A 44 9.47 -6.83 -7.64
C TYR A 44 10.21 -7.26 -6.37
N TYR A 45 9.49 -7.34 -5.27
CA TYR A 45 9.99 -7.98 -4.06
C TYR A 45 10.40 -9.44 -4.32
N THR A 46 9.61 -10.17 -5.10
CA THR A 46 9.90 -11.56 -5.47
C THR A 46 11.17 -11.73 -6.32
N ASP A 47 11.60 -10.72 -7.05
CA ASP A 47 12.90 -10.74 -7.77
C ASP A 47 14.08 -10.76 -6.78
N LEU A 48 13.89 -10.18 -5.58
CA LEU A 48 14.93 -10.11 -4.54
C LEU A 48 15.00 -11.40 -3.72
N ILE A 49 13.84 -12.01 -3.40
CA ILE A 49 13.80 -13.20 -2.55
C ILE A 49 13.77 -14.52 -3.35
N GLY A 50 13.56 -14.45 -4.68
CA GLY A 50 13.39 -15.63 -5.53
C GLY A 50 12.03 -16.32 -5.35
N GLY A 51 11.82 -17.44 -6.07
CA GLY A 51 10.62 -18.28 -5.97
C GLY A 51 9.48 -17.89 -6.90
N GLY A 52 9.65 -16.83 -7.71
CA GLY A 52 8.66 -16.40 -8.70
C GLY A 52 7.45 -15.68 -8.09
N ILE A 53 6.46 -15.39 -8.91
CA ILE A 53 5.28 -14.59 -8.55
C ILE A 53 4.08 -15.42 -8.07
N GLY A 54 4.18 -16.75 -8.13
CA GLY A 54 3.13 -17.66 -7.65
C GLY A 54 2.17 -18.15 -8.74
N ASN A 55 0.96 -18.52 -8.32
CA ASN A 55 -0.06 -19.11 -9.17
C ASN A 55 -1.04 -18.06 -9.68
N VAL A 56 -1.63 -18.31 -10.85
CA VAL A 56 -2.72 -17.48 -11.41
C VAL A 56 -3.91 -17.45 -10.45
N VAL A 57 -4.46 -16.26 -10.24
CA VAL A 57 -5.71 -16.08 -9.49
C VAL A 57 -6.91 -16.22 -10.44
N VAL A 58 -7.80 -17.14 -10.11
CA VAL A 58 -9.04 -17.33 -10.88
C VAL A 58 -10.11 -16.39 -10.31
N MET A 59 -10.64 -15.51 -11.16
CA MET A 59 -11.72 -14.60 -10.81
C MET A 59 -13.06 -15.33 -10.90
N THR A 60 -13.84 -15.30 -9.82
CA THR A 60 -15.13 -15.99 -9.69
C THR A 60 -16.31 -15.07 -9.48
N GLY A 61 -16.04 -13.77 -9.31
CA GLY A 61 -17.04 -12.71 -9.19
C GLY A 61 -16.76 -11.59 -10.19
N GLY A 62 -17.56 -10.56 -10.16
CA GLY A 62 -17.30 -9.31 -10.86
C GLY A 62 -18.20 -8.99 -12.04
N GLY A 63 -17.83 -7.91 -12.75
CA GLY A 63 -18.66 -7.27 -13.75
C GLY A 63 -18.73 -7.99 -15.09
N ASN A 64 -17.69 -8.70 -15.48
CA ASN A 64 -17.64 -9.37 -16.77
C ASN A 64 -17.88 -10.89 -16.65
N ALA A 65 -19.14 -11.30 -16.75
CA ALA A 65 -19.55 -12.69 -16.61
C ALA A 65 -18.88 -13.65 -17.63
N ALA A 66 -18.44 -13.16 -18.77
CA ALA A 66 -17.79 -13.99 -19.80
C ALA A 66 -16.44 -14.57 -19.35
N ASN A 67 -15.80 -13.92 -18.40
CA ASN A 67 -14.47 -14.31 -17.90
C ASN A 67 -14.49 -14.80 -16.44
N VAL A 68 -15.63 -14.78 -15.79
CA VAL A 68 -15.75 -15.24 -14.40
C VAL A 68 -15.46 -16.73 -14.32
N GLY A 69 -14.50 -17.12 -13.47
CA GLY A 69 -14.08 -18.50 -13.29
C GLY A 69 -13.18 -19.06 -14.40
N ASP A 70 -12.72 -18.23 -15.35
CA ASP A 70 -11.76 -18.65 -16.37
C ASP A 70 -10.42 -19.08 -15.74
N PRO A 71 -9.96 -20.32 -15.94
CA PRO A 71 -8.69 -20.80 -15.38
C PRO A 71 -7.47 -20.02 -15.87
N SER A 72 -7.55 -19.29 -16.98
CA SER A 72 -6.49 -18.40 -17.46
C SER A 72 -6.27 -17.19 -16.53
N GLY A 73 -7.20 -16.91 -15.63
CA GLY A 73 -7.19 -15.73 -14.75
C GLY A 73 -7.53 -14.43 -15.46
N ARG A 74 -7.87 -14.47 -16.76
CA ARG A 74 -8.26 -13.29 -17.53
C ARG A 74 -9.64 -12.81 -17.12
N ASN A 75 -9.75 -11.52 -16.86
CA ASN A 75 -11.00 -10.92 -16.41
C ASN A 75 -11.00 -9.41 -16.64
N ASP A 76 -12.17 -8.81 -16.40
CA ASP A 76 -12.42 -7.38 -16.38
C ASP A 76 -13.43 -7.12 -15.25
N ASP A 77 -13.08 -6.26 -14.30
CA ASP A 77 -13.88 -5.94 -13.11
C ASP A 77 -14.19 -7.12 -12.18
N GLY A 78 -13.47 -8.22 -12.31
CA GLY A 78 -13.72 -9.40 -11.50
C GLY A 78 -12.98 -9.40 -10.16
N PHE A 79 -13.38 -10.37 -9.33
CA PHE A 79 -12.70 -10.66 -8.08
C PHE A 79 -12.67 -12.16 -7.79
N SER A 80 -11.74 -12.61 -6.98
CA SER A 80 -11.63 -14.00 -6.55
C SER A 80 -12.75 -14.36 -5.55
N GLY A 81 -12.94 -15.64 -5.29
CA GLY A 81 -13.55 -16.06 -4.01
C GLY A 81 -12.67 -15.64 -2.82
N PRO A 82 -13.16 -15.83 -1.57
CA PRO A 82 -12.39 -15.50 -0.38
C PRO A 82 -11.11 -16.34 -0.28
N ILE A 83 -9.99 -15.68 -0.06
CA ILE A 83 -8.66 -16.28 0.06
C ILE A 83 -8.17 -16.10 1.50
N GLY A 84 -7.79 -17.19 2.16
CA GLY A 84 -7.25 -17.12 3.52
C GLY A 84 -5.81 -16.62 3.54
N PHE A 85 -5.47 -15.73 4.48
CA PHE A 85 -4.10 -15.33 4.73
C PHE A 85 -3.25 -16.44 5.39
N GLY A 86 -3.90 -17.33 6.17
CA GLY A 86 -3.20 -18.23 7.09
C GLY A 86 -2.73 -17.56 8.39
N TYR A 87 -3.01 -16.28 8.55
CA TYR A 87 -2.75 -15.46 9.75
C TYR A 87 -3.86 -14.41 9.93
N VAL A 88 -3.79 -13.66 11.02
CA VAL A 88 -4.69 -12.53 11.28
C VAL A 88 -4.00 -11.24 10.86
N LEU A 89 -4.58 -10.50 9.94
CA LEU A 89 -4.16 -9.15 9.57
C LEU A 89 -5.02 -8.13 10.32
N ARG A 90 -4.39 -7.25 11.10
CA ARG A 90 -5.09 -6.11 11.69
C ARG A 90 -5.00 -4.91 10.75
N PHE A 91 -6.16 -4.40 10.32
CA PHE A 91 -6.26 -3.32 9.34
C PHE A 91 -7.36 -2.33 9.74
N PHE A 92 -7.05 -1.05 9.88
CA PHE A 92 -7.94 -0.01 10.44
C PHE A 92 -8.63 -0.44 11.75
N GLY A 93 -7.90 -1.17 12.61
CA GLY A 93 -8.42 -1.62 13.90
C GLY A 93 -9.31 -2.85 13.86
N VAL A 94 -9.58 -3.43 12.69
CA VAL A 94 -10.37 -4.66 12.49
C VAL A 94 -9.43 -5.82 12.13
N ASP A 95 -9.75 -7.01 12.60
CA ASP A 95 -8.98 -8.23 12.35
C ASP A 95 -9.59 -9.02 11.19
N TYR A 96 -8.76 -9.32 10.17
CA TYR A 96 -9.14 -10.07 8.98
C TYR A 96 -8.31 -11.34 8.86
N THR A 97 -8.95 -12.45 8.48
CA THR A 97 -8.29 -13.74 8.21
C THR A 97 -8.31 -14.12 6.74
N GLN A 98 -9.07 -13.38 5.94
CA GLN A 98 -9.23 -13.59 4.51
C GLN A 98 -9.43 -12.27 3.76
N PHE A 99 -9.21 -12.31 2.47
CA PHE A 99 -9.36 -11.20 1.54
C PHE A 99 -9.95 -11.67 0.21
N PHE A 100 -10.36 -10.73 -0.63
CA PHE A 100 -10.70 -10.93 -2.02
C PHE A 100 -9.63 -10.25 -2.88
N ALA A 101 -9.12 -10.95 -3.89
CA ALA A 101 -8.20 -10.36 -4.86
C ALA A 101 -9.03 -9.82 -6.03
N ASN A 102 -8.91 -8.53 -6.30
CA ASN A 102 -9.71 -7.83 -7.29
C ASN A 102 -8.87 -7.54 -8.55
N ASN A 103 -9.47 -7.69 -9.73
CA ASN A 103 -8.80 -7.45 -11.02
C ASN A 103 -8.20 -6.03 -11.05
N ASN A 104 -8.93 -5.06 -10.56
CA ASN A 104 -8.63 -3.63 -10.61
C ASN A 104 -7.57 -3.16 -9.60
N GLY A 105 -6.53 -3.99 -9.42
CA GLY A 105 -5.28 -3.59 -8.78
C GLY A 105 -5.34 -3.42 -7.26
N ASN A 106 -6.20 -4.16 -6.58
CA ASN A 106 -6.33 -4.09 -5.13
C ASN A 106 -6.80 -5.41 -4.49
N ILE A 107 -6.75 -5.48 -3.17
CA ILE A 107 -7.46 -6.50 -2.38
C ILE A 107 -8.48 -5.81 -1.48
N SER A 108 -9.60 -6.49 -1.23
CA SER A 108 -10.66 -5.99 -0.35
C SER A 108 -11.00 -6.98 0.76
N PHE A 109 -11.69 -6.49 1.80
CA PHE A 109 -12.07 -7.26 2.95
C PHE A 109 -13.59 -7.25 3.13
N GLY A 110 -14.14 -8.40 3.53
CA GLY A 110 -15.57 -8.60 3.70
C GLY A 110 -16.27 -9.04 2.42
N ASP A 111 -16.01 -8.37 1.31
CA ASP A 111 -16.52 -8.73 -0.02
C ASP A 111 -15.51 -8.34 -1.11
N GLY A 112 -15.66 -8.93 -2.31
CA GLY A 112 -14.95 -8.50 -3.52
C GLY A 112 -15.55 -7.21 -4.07
N ILE A 113 -14.72 -6.41 -4.74
CA ILE A 113 -15.17 -5.15 -5.35
C ILE A 113 -14.89 -5.16 -6.85
N SER A 114 -15.81 -4.59 -7.62
CA SER A 114 -15.77 -4.49 -9.09
C SER A 114 -15.70 -3.03 -9.56
N GLU A 115 -15.32 -2.13 -8.67
CA GLU A 115 -15.17 -0.73 -9.03
C GLU A 115 -14.02 -0.58 -10.03
N PHE A 116 -14.33 -0.02 -11.19
CA PHE A 116 -13.39 0.36 -12.25
C PHE A 116 -13.16 1.87 -12.31
N ILE A 117 -14.11 2.65 -11.79
CA ILE A 117 -13.93 4.09 -11.61
C ILE A 117 -13.14 4.29 -10.32
N PRO A 118 -11.89 4.74 -10.39
CA PRO A 118 -11.09 4.86 -9.19
C PRO A 118 -11.53 6.07 -8.36
N THR A 119 -12.59 5.87 -7.56
CA THR A 119 -12.82 6.74 -6.41
C THR A 119 -11.65 6.63 -5.43
N GLY A 120 -10.77 5.66 -5.71
CA GLY A 120 -9.60 5.34 -4.92
C GLY A 120 -9.95 4.72 -3.58
N PRO A 121 -8.95 4.51 -2.73
CA PRO A 121 -9.16 3.95 -1.40
C PRO A 121 -10.14 4.74 -0.54
N THR A 122 -10.23 6.05 -0.74
CA THR A 122 -11.14 6.93 0.01
C THR A 122 -12.63 6.65 -0.27
N GLY A 123 -12.95 6.27 -1.51
CA GLY A 123 -14.32 6.02 -1.95
C GLY A 123 -14.68 4.57 -2.14
N ALA A 124 -13.79 3.63 -1.84
CA ALA A 124 -14.03 2.20 -2.00
C ALA A 124 -15.22 1.74 -1.15
N SER A 125 -16.03 0.82 -1.70
CA SER A 125 -17.24 0.29 -1.05
C SER A 125 -16.94 -0.70 0.08
N ALA A 126 -15.69 -1.19 0.18
CA ALA A 126 -15.19 -2.08 1.21
C ALA A 126 -13.81 -1.63 1.69
N PRO A 127 -13.33 -2.10 2.86
CA PRO A 127 -11.94 -1.88 3.25
C PRO A 127 -10.99 -2.45 2.20
N VAL A 128 -9.94 -1.68 1.84
CA VAL A 128 -9.12 -1.99 0.65
C VAL A 128 -7.65 -1.67 0.89
N ILE A 129 -6.76 -2.52 0.37
CA ILE A 129 -5.34 -2.26 0.17
C ILE A 129 -5.09 -2.21 -1.32
N SER A 130 -4.62 -1.08 -1.82
CA SER A 130 -4.50 -0.83 -3.24
C SER A 130 -3.10 -0.35 -3.62
N PRO A 131 -2.26 -1.22 -4.18
CA PRO A 131 -1.04 -0.77 -4.83
C PRO A 131 -1.32 0.06 -6.10
N TRP A 132 -2.41 -0.25 -6.83
CA TRP A 132 -2.77 0.46 -8.05
C TRP A 132 -4.26 0.30 -8.35
N PHE A 133 -5.13 1.11 -7.75
CA PHE A 133 -6.55 1.08 -8.02
C PHE A 133 -6.84 1.77 -9.36
N ALA A 134 -6.99 0.98 -10.41
CA ALA A 134 -7.24 1.45 -11.77
C ALA A 134 -8.05 0.39 -12.52
N ASP A 135 -8.53 0.76 -13.70
CA ASP A 135 -9.37 -0.10 -14.56
C ASP A 135 -8.49 -1.10 -15.34
N VAL A 136 -8.07 -2.15 -14.62
CA VAL A 136 -7.25 -3.23 -15.18
C VAL A 136 -8.13 -4.18 -15.97
N ASP A 137 -7.83 -4.36 -17.26
CA ASP A 137 -8.48 -5.35 -18.12
C ASP A 137 -7.45 -6.35 -18.64
N THR A 138 -7.53 -7.58 -18.15
CA THR A 138 -6.60 -8.65 -18.52
C THR A 138 -7.08 -9.51 -19.70
N ARG A 139 -8.16 -9.12 -20.38
CA ARG A 139 -8.70 -9.87 -21.54
C ARG A 139 -7.90 -9.70 -22.81
N GLY A 140 -7.12 -8.62 -22.95
CA GLY A 140 -6.20 -8.43 -24.07
C GLY A 140 -5.24 -9.60 -24.22
N ALA A 141 -4.98 -10.04 -25.46
CA ALA A 141 -4.17 -11.23 -25.71
C ALA A 141 -2.72 -11.10 -25.22
N GLY A 142 -2.17 -9.87 -25.26
CA GLY A 142 -0.83 -9.54 -24.77
C GLY A 142 -0.79 -9.22 -23.28
N SER A 143 -1.94 -9.03 -22.62
CA SER A 143 -1.99 -8.77 -21.19
C SER A 143 -1.55 -10.00 -20.38
N GLY A 144 -0.82 -9.77 -19.29
CA GLY A 144 -0.67 -10.76 -18.22
C GLY A 144 -1.90 -10.81 -17.32
N VAL A 145 -1.75 -11.41 -16.13
CA VAL A 145 -2.85 -11.62 -15.18
C VAL A 145 -2.37 -11.44 -13.74
N LEU A 146 -3.30 -11.48 -12.78
CA LEU A 146 -3.00 -11.49 -11.36
C LEU A 146 -2.49 -12.85 -10.89
N HIS A 147 -1.41 -12.83 -10.13
CA HIS A 147 -0.82 -14.00 -9.47
C HIS A 147 -0.83 -13.86 -7.96
N LEU A 148 -0.92 -14.99 -7.27
CA LEU A 148 -0.85 -15.10 -5.82
C LEU A 148 0.28 -16.06 -5.41
N ARG A 149 1.10 -15.61 -4.48
CA ARG A 149 2.09 -16.44 -3.79
C ARG A 149 1.87 -16.36 -2.27
N ASN A 150 1.68 -17.50 -1.64
CA ASN A 150 1.42 -17.64 -0.19
C ASN A 150 2.11 -18.88 0.40
N ASP A 151 3.24 -19.29 -0.17
CA ASP A 151 4.07 -20.41 0.30
C ASP A 151 5.05 -20.02 1.42
N ILE A 152 5.18 -18.70 1.68
CA ILE A 152 6.01 -18.19 2.78
C ILE A 152 5.14 -18.00 4.02
N ALA A 153 5.57 -18.56 5.13
CA ALA A 153 4.81 -18.45 6.38
C ALA A 153 4.61 -17.00 6.82
N ASN A 154 3.37 -16.62 7.09
CA ASN A 154 2.94 -15.27 7.46
C ASN A 154 3.21 -14.19 6.41
N GLU A 155 3.36 -14.55 5.14
CA GLU A 155 3.51 -13.60 4.03
C GLU A 155 2.57 -13.98 2.87
N THR A 156 1.94 -12.99 2.29
CA THR A 156 1.07 -13.12 1.11
C THR A 156 1.51 -12.10 0.08
N ILE A 157 1.73 -12.52 -1.15
CA ILE A 157 2.20 -11.67 -2.23
C ILE A 157 1.23 -11.77 -3.41
N LEU A 158 0.76 -10.64 -3.90
CA LEU A 158 -0.07 -10.55 -5.10
C LEU A 158 0.69 -9.75 -6.16
N THR A 159 0.70 -10.25 -7.39
CA THR A 159 1.42 -9.62 -8.50
C THR A 159 0.50 -9.48 -9.70
N TRP A 160 0.21 -8.25 -10.08
CA TRP A 160 -0.35 -7.89 -11.38
C TRP A 160 0.83 -7.75 -12.34
N ASP A 161 1.08 -8.80 -13.11
CA ASP A 161 2.28 -8.88 -13.95
C ASP A 161 1.95 -8.56 -15.40
N ALA A 162 2.46 -7.44 -15.90
CA ALA A 162 2.26 -6.98 -17.28
C ALA A 162 0.77 -6.91 -17.66
N VAL A 163 -0.06 -6.24 -16.85
CA VAL A 163 -1.51 -6.15 -17.07
C VAL A 163 -1.90 -4.97 -17.94
N GLY A 164 -2.88 -5.21 -18.82
CA GLY A 164 -3.49 -4.20 -19.68
C GLY A 164 -4.56 -3.37 -18.98
N TYR A 165 -5.29 -2.57 -19.74
CA TYR A 165 -6.28 -1.63 -19.24
C TYR A 165 -7.59 -1.71 -20.03
N PHE A 166 -8.62 -1.00 -19.57
CA PHE A 166 -10.00 -1.09 -20.05
C PHE A 166 -10.13 -1.24 -21.57
N GLN A 167 -11.20 -1.91 -22.03
CA GLN A 167 -11.44 -2.31 -23.41
C GLN A 167 -10.40 -3.31 -23.98
N ALA A 168 -9.82 -4.14 -23.11
CA ALA A 168 -8.84 -5.17 -23.48
C ALA A 168 -7.60 -4.61 -24.21
N HIS A 169 -7.20 -3.37 -23.90
CA HIS A 169 -5.96 -2.80 -24.42
C HIS A 169 -4.75 -3.52 -23.81
N ASP A 170 -3.80 -3.87 -24.67
CA ASP A 170 -2.58 -4.58 -24.29
C ASP A 170 -1.31 -4.02 -24.98
N ASP A 171 -1.41 -2.80 -25.49
CA ASP A 171 -0.30 -2.05 -26.10
C ASP A 171 0.64 -1.42 -25.07
N ARG A 172 0.18 -1.23 -23.84
CA ARG A 172 0.92 -0.76 -22.67
C ARG A 172 0.53 -1.61 -21.46
N LEU A 173 1.52 -2.09 -20.72
CA LEU A 173 1.31 -3.10 -19.69
C LEU A 173 1.93 -2.64 -18.37
N ASP A 174 1.13 -2.47 -17.35
CA ASP A 174 1.56 -2.13 -16.00
C ASP A 174 2.01 -3.36 -15.22
N SER A 175 2.98 -3.17 -14.35
CA SER A 175 3.55 -4.25 -13.56
C SER A 175 3.78 -3.81 -12.12
N PHE A 176 2.99 -4.36 -11.19
CA PHE A 176 3.05 -3.99 -9.79
C PHE A 176 2.75 -5.16 -8.85
N GLN A 177 3.20 -5.05 -7.61
CA GLN A 177 3.13 -6.12 -6.63
C GLN A 177 2.76 -5.59 -5.25
N LEU A 178 1.92 -6.33 -4.54
CA LEU A 178 1.54 -6.14 -3.15
C LEU A 178 2.17 -7.25 -2.30
N VAL A 179 2.80 -6.87 -1.21
CA VAL A 179 3.26 -7.78 -0.16
C VAL A 179 2.50 -7.46 1.12
N VAL A 180 1.94 -8.47 1.78
CA VAL A 180 1.24 -8.33 3.07
C VAL A 180 1.82 -9.35 4.04
N ARG A 181 2.21 -8.88 5.23
CA ARG A 181 2.82 -9.71 6.27
C ARG A 181 1.99 -9.69 7.55
N GLY A 182 1.79 -10.86 8.10
CA GLY A 182 1.09 -11.04 9.36
C GLY A 182 2.01 -11.03 10.59
N PRO A 183 1.42 -11.06 11.78
CA PRO A 183 2.14 -11.25 13.02
C PRO A 183 2.99 -12.54 12.98
N GLY A 184 4.23 -12.45 13.43
CA GLY A 184 5.17 -13.57 13.41
C GLY A 184 6.09 -13.62 12.19
N TYR A 185 5.88 -12.79 11.16
CA TYR A 185 6.89 -12.57 10.15
C TYR A 185 8.04 -11.72 10.72
N ALA A 186 9.27 -12.19 10.56
CA ALA A 186 10.44 -11.43 10.99
C ALA A 186 10.77 -10.34 9.96
N VAL A 187 10.18 -9.16 10.14
CA VAL A 187 10.35 -8.04 9.21
C VAL A 187 11.81 -7.56 9.20
N PRO A 188 12.50 -7.58 8.06
CA PRO A 188 13.87 -7.06 7.94
C PRO A 188 13.93 -5.55 8.21
N VAL A 189 15.10 -5.09 8.64
CA VAL A 189 15.33 -3.65 8.87
C VAL A 189 15.19 -2.87 7.55
N GLY A 190 14.38 -1.83 7.56
CA GLY A 190 14.07 -1.01 6.38
C GLY A 190 12.91 -1.52 5.54
N GLU A 191 12.27 -2.62 5.95
CA GLU A 191 11.03 -3.14 5.37
C GLU A 191 9.85 -2.93 6.32
N GLY A 192 8.64 -3.17 5.83
CA GLY A 192 7.40 -3.02 6.59
C GLY A 192 6.52 -4.26 6.55
N THR A 193 5.31 -4.13 7.08
CA THR A 193 4.28 -5.16 7.05
C THR A 193 3.49 -5.17 5.76
N ILE A 194 3.42 -4.04 5.05
CA ILE A 194 2.78 -3.94 3.74
C ILE A 194 3.75 -3.25 2.78
N GLY A 195 3.97 -3.86 1.61
CA GLY A 195 4.87 -3.33 0.58
C GLY A 195 4.16 -3.18 -0.76
N PHE A 196 4.40 -2.05 -1.43
CA PHE A 196 4.00 -1.80 -2.81
C PHE A 196 5.24 -1.68 -3.67
N PHE A 197 5.31 -2.46 -4.75
CA PHE A 197 6.44 -2.50 -5.67
C PHE A 197 5.98 -2.30 -7.10
N TYR A 198 6.68 -1.47 -7.84
CA TYR A 198 6.32 -1.12 -9.21
C TYR A 198 7.51 -1.31 -10.14
N LYS A 199 7.28 -1.97 -11.28
CA LYS A 199 8.16 -1.95 -12.44
C LYS A 199 7.72 -0.84 -13.42
N GLY A 200 7.64 -1.15 -14.71
CA GLY A 200 7.06 -0.22 -15.68
C GLY A 200 5.56 0.01 -15.43
N MET A 201 5.16 1.26 -15.43
CA MET A 201 3.78 1.72 -15.26
C MET A 201 3.42 2.66 -16.41
N PRO A 202 3.30 2.15 -17.67
CA PRO A 202 3.12 3.01 -18.83
C PRO A 202 1.68 3.52 -19.06
N TRP A 203 0.70 3.11 -18.25
CA TRP A 203 -0.68 3.57 -18.36
C TRP A 203 -1.28 3.96 -17.01
N GLU A 204 -2.28 4.83 -17.05
CA GLU A 204 -3.08 5.24 -15.89
C GLU A 204 -4.53 5.52 -16.26
N GLN A 205 -4.90 5.18 -17.47
CA GLN A 205 -6.21 5.53 -18.04
C GLN A 205 -7.30 4.58 -17.59
N THR A 206 -8.48 5.14 -17.41
CA THR A 206 -9.74 4.42 -17.24
C THR A 206 -10.73 4.87 -18.31
N ASP A 207 -11.89 4.26 -18.40
CA ASP A 207 -12.96 4.63 -19.33
C ASP A 207 -13.50 6.06 -19.10
N THR A 208 -13.38 6.57 -17.86
CA THR A 208 -13.90 7.87 -17.43
C THR A 208 -12.87 8.99 -17.40
N SER A 209 -11.66 8.76 -17.89
CA SER A 209 -10.53 9.72 -17.81
C SER A 209 -10.05 10.00 -16.37
N VAL A 210 -10.51 9.25 -15.40
CA VAL A 210 -9.98 9.27 -14.03
C VAL A 210 -8.73 8.41 -13.98
N THR A 211 -7.74 8.84 -13.26
CA THR A 211 -6.44 8.15 -13.15
C THR A 211 -6.41 7.21 -11.96
N GLY A 212 -5.41 6.32 -11.91
CA GLY A 212 -5.23 5.37 -10.82
C GLY A 212 -5.04 6.02 -9.44
N ALA A 213 -5.20 5.23 -8.40
CA ALA A 213 -4.99 5.65 -7.02
C ALA A 213 -4.21 4.59 -6.23
N VAL A 214 -3.41 5.03 -5.25
CA VAL A 214 -2.56 4.18 -4.42
C VAL A 214 -2.84 4.46 -2.94
N GLY A 215 -3.01 3.39 -2.15
CA GLY A 215 -3.17 3.55 -0.71
C GLY A 215 -4.06 2.51 -0.03
N PHE A 216 -4.67 2.94 1.05
CA PHE A 216 -5.47 2.15 1.97
C PHE A 216 -6.78 2.85 2.27
N GLY A 217 -7.88 2.12 2.38
CA GLY A 217 -9.18 2.65 2.79
C GLY A 217 -9.90 1.70 3.74
N ASP A 218 -10.72 2.24 4.64
CA ASP A 218 -11.51 1.45 5.59
C ASP A 218 -12.93 1.12 5.09
N GLY A 219 -13.28 1.53 3.88
CA GLY A 219 -14.63 1.40 3.33
C GLY A 219 -15.66 2.35 3.95
N ALA A 220 -15.24 3.26 4.83
CA ALA A 220 -16.09 4.24 5.50
C ALA A 220 -15.57 5.68 5.33
N GLY A 221 -14.61 5.87 4.44
CA GLY A 221 -14.05 7.17 4.07
C GLY A 221 -12.73 7.53 4.76
N ASN A 222 -12.29 6.79 5.78
CA ASN A 222 -10.92 6.96 6.29
C ASN A 222 -9.94 6.31 5.33
N ALA A 223 -8.84 7.02 5.02
CA ALA A 223 -7.88 6.54 4.06
C ALA A 223 -6.46 7.06 4.33
N VAL A 224 -5.48 6.29 3.87
CA VAL A 224 -4.08 6.72 3.72
C VAL A 224 -3.76 6.60 2.23
N VAL A 225 -3.47 7.70 1.55
CA VAL A 225 -3.30 7.74 0.10
C VAL A 225 -1.98 8.36 -0.32
N LEU A 226 -1.39 7.85 -1.38
CA LEU A 226 -0.21 8.48 -1.99
C LEU A 226 -0.63 9.80 -2.67
N ALA A 227 0.14 10.85 -2.45
CA ALA A 227 -0.09 12.14 -3.12
C ALA A 227 -0.02 11.95 -4.64
N GLY A 228 -0.99 12.53 -5.35
CA GLY A 228 -1.18 12.32 -6.78
C GLY A 228 -2.25 11.27 -7.13
N SER A 229 -2.77 10.52 -6.16
CA SER A 229 -3.91 9.62 -6.40
C SER A 229 -5.08 10.36 -7.01
N ASN A 230 -5.73 9.76 -8.01
CA ASN A 230 -6.80 10.34 -8.83
C ASN A 230 -6.40 11.63 -9.59
N THR A 231 -5.11 11.82 -9.85
CA THR A 231 -4.61 12.92 -10.68
C THR A 231 -3.64 12.42 -11.75
N PRO A 232 -3.61 13.02 -12.96
CA PRO A 232 -2.71 12.59 -14.01
C PRO A 232 -1.23 12.64 -13.61
N GLY A 233 -0.46 11.62 -14.05
CA GLY A 233 0.97 11.52 -13.82
C GLY A 233 1.35 10.62 -12.63
N LEU A 234 0.38 10.02 -11.93
CA LEU A 234 0.68 9.12 -10.81
C LEU A 234 1.49 7.89 -11.25
N ASN A 235 1.22 7.34 -12.43
CA ASN A 235 1.96 6.23 -13.01
C ASN A 235 3.47 6.54 -13.12
N GLU A 236 3.86 7.76 -13.52
CA GLU A 236 5.27 8.19 -13.57
C GLU A 236 5.87 8.35 -12.16
N VAL A 237 5.06 8.76 -11.18
CA VAL A 237 5.48 8.89 -9.79
C VAL A 237 5.83 7.55 -9.18
N VAL A 238 5.06 6.51 -9.46
CA VAL A 238 5.29 5.17 -8.87
C VAL A 238 6.23 4.29 -9.70
N ALA A 239 6.35 4.51 -11.01
CA ALA A 239 7.14 3.67 -11.91
C ALA A 239 8.59 3.48 -11.41
N ASN A 240 9.04 2.22 -11.41
CA ASN A 240 10.37 1.81 -10.95
C ASN A 240 10.68 2.27 -9.52
N ARG A 241 9.72 2.09 -8.62
CA ARG A 241 9.84 2.44 -7.20
C ARG A 241 9.15 1.41 -6.32
N PHE A 242 9.41 1.48 -5.02
CA PHE A 242 8.68 0.75 -4.00
C PHE A 242 8.48 1.61 -2.76
N VAL A 243 7.55 1.19 -1.90
CA VAL A 243 7.36 1.74 -0.57
C VAL A 243 6.93 0.62 0.37
N TRP A 244 7.47 0.65 1.59
CA TRP A 244 6.99 -0.16 2.70
C TRP A 244 6.19 0.68 3.68
N PHE A 245 5.19 0.08 4.28
CA PHE A 245 4.38 0.64 5.35
C PHE A 245 4.45 -0.26 6.59
N ASP A 246 4.44 0.35 7.75
CA ASP A 246 4.33 -0.36 9.02
C ASP A 246 2.87 -0.79 9.31
N GLN A 247 2.65 -1.37 10.48
CA GLN A 247 1.32 -1.79 10.93
C GLN A 247 0.33 -0.63 11.16
N ASN A 248 0.80 0.60 11.25
CA ASN A 248 -0.01 1.81 11.41
C ASN A 248 -0.26 2.50 10.06
N LEU A 249 0.16 1.87 8.95
CA LEU A 249 0.10 2.40 7.58
C LEU A 249 0.97 3.65 7.37
N GLU A 250 2.01 3.83 8.22
CA GLU A 250 3.00 4.87 8.07
C GLU A 250 4.15 4.37 7.17
N PRO A 251 4.67 5.20 6.25
CA PRO A 251 5.79 4.81 5.41
C PRO A 251 7.03 4.50 6.25
N VAL A 252 7.67 3.35 5.98
CA VAL A 252 8.95 2.99 6.58
C VAL A 252 10.06 3.70 5.80
N PRO A 253 10.86 4.55 6.45
CA PRO A 253 11.98 5.21 5.77
C PRO A 253 12.96 4.18 5.23
N PRO A 254 13.50 4.38 4.02
CA PRO A 254 14.58 3.53 3.52
C PRO A 254 15.76 3.60 4.48
N VAL A 255 16.41 2.45 4.69
CA VAL A 255 17.63 2.42 5.49
C VAL A 255 18.64 3.32 4.79
N SER A 256 18.98 4.45 5.41
CA SER A 256 20.11 5.22 4.94
C SER A 256 21.32 4.30 4.94
N PRO A 257 22.09 4.19 3.84
CA PRO A 257 23.33 3.44 3.89
C PRO A 257 24.11 3.98 5.09
N ILE A 258 24.38 3.12 6.06
CA ILE A 258 25.26 3.48 7.19
C ILE A 258 26.52 4.00 6.50
N PRO A 259 26.95 5.26 6.71
CA PRO A 259 28.18 5.73 6.13
C PRO A 259 29.24 4.71 6.52
N GLU A 260 29.87 4.09 5.53
CA GLU A 260 30.90 3.10 5.81
C GLU A 260 31.78 3.69 6.90
N PRO A 261 32.03 2.99 8.02
CA PRO A 261 32.78 3.55 9.11
C PRO A 261 34.03 4.17 8.49
N ARG A 262 34.49 5.29 9.00
CA ARG A 262 35.74 5.96 8.58
C ARG A 262 36.95 5.02 8.60
N THR A 263 36.72 3.73 8.71
CA THR A 263 37.61 2.59 8.69
C THR A 263 38.49 2.60 7.45
N TYR A 264 37.93 2.89 6.26
CA TYR A 264 38.75 3.05 5.06
C TYR A 264 39.60 4.31 5.12
N ALA A 265 39.10 5.41 5.63
CA ALA A 265 39.87 6.62 5.83
C ALA A 265 40.95 6.40 6.90
N LEU A 266 40.65 5.70 7.98
CA LEU A 266 41.61 5.31 9.02
C LEU A 266 42.63 4.30 8.51
N MET A 267 42.22 3.31 7.70
CA MET A 267 43.18 2.40 7.02
C MET A 267 44.10 3.15 6.07
N LEU A 268 43.58 4.05 5.24
CA LEU A 268 44.41 4.86 4.33
C LEU A 268 45.32 5.79 5.10
N ALA A 269 44.84 6.42 6.18
CA ALA A 269 45.67 7.24 7.07
C ALA A 269 46.76 6.41 7.77
N GLY A 270 46.43 5.19 8.22
CA GLY A 270 47.39 4.24 8.82
C GLY A 270 48.46 3.79 7.81
N LEU A 271 48.05 3.43 6.60
CA LEU A 271 48.99 3.08 5.50
C LEU A 271 49.89 4.24 5.11
N ALA A 272 49.34 5.46 5.01
CA ALA A 272 50.12 6.67 4.72
C ALA A 272 51.15 6.98 5.84
N PHE A 273 50.74 6.77 7.10
CA PHE A 273 51.64 6.94 8.25
C PHE A 273 52.78 5.91 8.23
N LEU A 274 52.47 4.63 7.99
CA LEU A 274 53.50 3.59 7.86
C LEU A 274 54.44 3.86 6.69
N ALA A 275 53.97 4.33 5.55
CA ALA A 275 54.80 4.71 4.40
C ALA A 275 55.70 5.91 4.71
N ALA A 276 55.21 6.86 5.51
CA ALA A 276 56.05 7.99 5.95
C ALA A 276 57.13 7.57 6.95
N LEU A 277 56.85 6.64 7.83
CA LEU A 277 57.84 6.08 8.76
C LEU A 277 58.93 5.27 8.04
N SER A 278 58.55 4.47 7.03
CA SER A 278 59.49 3.67 6.25
C SER A 278 60.44 4.55 5.45
N ARG A 279 59.96 5.67 4.87
CA ARG A 279 60.82 6.65 4.15
C ARG A 279 61.81 7.36 5.08
N ARG A 280 61.47 7.58 6.36
CA ARG A 280 62.39 8.18 7.33
C ARG A 280 63.55 7.23 7.70
N ARG A 281 63.36 5.91 7.70
CA ARG A 281 64.37 4.92 8.04
C ARG A 281 65.36 4.67 6.89
N LEU A 282 65.01 5.03 5.65
CA LEU A 282 65.82 4.82 4.42
C LEU A 282 66.69 6.02 4.05
N ARG A 283 66.75 7.08 4.86
CA ARG A 283 67.73 8.18 4.62
C ARG A 283 69.09 7.74 5.11
N PRO A 284 70.05 7.50 4.21
CA PRO A 284 71.44 7.21 4.64
C PRO A 284 72.03 8.44 5.33
N SER A 285 72.69 8.22 6.47
CA SER A 285 73.50 9.26 7.12
C SER A 285 74.68 9.57 6.16
N LEU A 286 74.60 10.69 5.51
CA LEU A 286 75.82 11.28 4.89
C LEU A 286 76.70 11.72 6.04
N SER A 287 77.65 10.84 6.43
CA SER A 287 78.77 11.22 7.26
C SER A 287 79.75 12.04 6.40
N ARG A 288 80.15 13.20 6.88
CA ARG A 288 81.25 13.97 6.39
C ARG A 288 82.57 13.28 6.78
#